data_2e0d712ee52bbe97833cb1a6fd537f84
#
_entry.id   2e0d712ee52bbe97833cb1a6fd537f84
#
_cell.length_a   1.000
_cell.length_b   1.000
_cell.length_c   1.000
_cell.angle_alpha   90.00
_cell.angle_beta   90.00
_cell.angle_gamma   90.00
#
_symmetry.space_group_name_H-M   'P 1'
#
loop_
_entity.id
_entity.type
_entity.pdbx_description
1 polymer ?
#
loop_
_entity_poly.entity_id
_entity_poly.type
_entity_poly.pdbx_seq_one_letter_code
_entity_poly.pdbx_strand_id
1 'polypeptide(L)'
;MISAFITGFLLLGQQHHMPGHSFEDIDRWVAEFESQERDSRQKPDEVVAALKLRSSDRIADIGAGTGYFSRRFAKAASEGTVYAVDLEPNMLRYVAKRARAEGQNNIVPVLALPDSPMLPPGSVDVIFICNTIHHIENRDAYYRILRESLAPGGRLAIVDFRKDAQLEEGPPLEMRLDRGDLERELSQAGFRLAEEHGFLPDQYFVVFSPR
;
A
#
# COMPACT_ATOMS: atom_id res chain seq x y z
N MET A 1 -19.51 -12.38 53.45
CA MET A 1 -19.24 -11.17 52.67
C MET A 1 -17.88 -11.34 52.04
N ILE A 2 -17.84 -11.77 50.78
CA ILE A 2 -16.61 -11.93 49.97
C ILE A 2 -16.70 -10.90 48.83
N SER A 3 -15.83 -9.90 48.93
CA SER A 3 -15.75 -8.84 47.93
C SER A 3 -14.81 -9.28 46.81
N ALA A 4 -15.32 -9.49 45.60
CA ALA A 4 -14.53 -9.79 44.41
C ALA A 4 -14.07 -8.47 43.77
N PHE A 5 -12.76 -8.22 43.80
CA PHE A 5 -12.12 -7.16 43.05
C PHE A 5 -11.98 -7.64 41.59
N ILE A 6 -12.75 -7.02 40.69
CA ILE A 6 -12.56 -7.15 39.24
C ILE A 6 -11.49 -6.13 38.87
N THR A 7 -10.27 -6.62 38.64
CA THR A 7 -9.19 -5.80 38.06
C THR A 7 -9.39 -5.74 36.53
N GLY A 8 -9.96 -4.66 36.07
CA GLY A 8 -10.05 -4.38 34.62
C GLY A 8 -8.67 -4.12 34.03
N PHE A 9 -8.20 -5.02 33.20
CA PHE A 9 -7.04 -4.79 32.35
C PHE A 9 -7.46 -3.82 31.23
N LEU A 10 -7.11 -2.55 31.39
CA LEU A 10 -7.10 -1.60 30.25
C LEU A 10 -5.91 -1.98 29.36
N LEU A 11 -6.19 -2.66 28.26
CA LEU A 11 -5.26 -2.75 27.15
C LEU A 11 -5.19 -1.34 26.52
N LEU A 12 -4.22 -0.56 26.96
CA LEU A 12 -3.75 0.63 26.23
C LEU A 12 -3.14 0.12 24.93
N GLY A 13 -3.91 0.24 23.84
CA GLY A 13 -3.38 0.06 22.49
C GLY A 13 -2.19 1.00 22.32
N GLN A 14 -0.99 0.45 22.23
CA GLN A 14 0.18 1.20 21.78
C GLN A 14 -0.13 1.66 20.34
N GLN A 15 -0.40 2.95 20.19
CA GLN A 15 -0.38 3.58 18.88
C GLN A 15 1.08 3.51 18.41
N HIS A 16 1.37 2.61 17.47
CA HIS A 16 2.63 2.61 16.76
C HIS A 16 2.67 3.85 15.85
N HIS A 17 2.95 4.98 16.48
CA HIS A 17 3.31 6.20 15.78
C HIS A 17 4.71 5.99 15.23
N MET A 18 4.87 6.08 13.92
CA MET A 18 6.20 6.17 13.32
C MET A 18 6.93 7.37 13.94
N PRO A 19 8.13 7.20 14.52
CA PRO A 19 8.84 8.30 15.14
C PRO A 19 9.11 9.39 14.09
N GLY A 20 8.47 10.55 14.21
CA GLY A 20 8.75 11.74 13.42
C GLY A 20 7.69 12.16 12.39
N HIS A 21 6.64 11.39 12.15
CA HIS A 21 5.58 11.77 11.20
C HIS A 21 4.22 11.89 11.90
N SER A 22 3.75 13.14 12.08
CA SER A 22 2.35 13.39 12.43
C SER A 22 1.57 13.61 11.14
N PHE A 23 0.59 12.74 10.84
CA PHE A 23 -0.32 12.88 9.70
C PHE A 23 -1.53 13.79 10.05
N GLU A 24 -1.39 14.66 11.05
CA GLU A 24 -2.42 15.64 11.42
C GLU A 24 -2.53 16.78 10.40
N ASP A 25 -1.40 17.20 9.84
CA ASP A 25 -1.34 18.23 8.79
C ASP A 25 -1.48 17.58 7.39
N ILE A 26 -2.72 17.31 7.01
CA ILE A 26 -3.06 16.72 5.72
C ILE A 26 -2.61 17.59 4.55
N ASP A 27 -2.70 18.92 4.65
CA ASP A 27 -2.37 19.82 3.53
C ASP A 27 -0.89 19.75 3.20
N ARG A 28 -0.01 19.62 4.19
CA ARG A 28 1.41 19.37 4.00
C ARG A 28 1.66 18.06 3.23
N TRP A 29 1.05 16.97 3.68
CA TRP A 29 1.24 15.65 3.06
C TRP A 29 0.65 15.58 1.65
N VAL A 30 -0.44 16.30 1.39
CA VAL A 30 -0.98 16.44 0.04
C VAL A 30 0.03 17.15 -0.86
N ALA A 31 0.62 18.27 -0.41
CA ALA A 31 1.61 18.99 -1.20
C ALA A 31 2.84 18.12 -1.53
N GLU A 32 3.27 17.27 -0.60
CA GLU A 32 4.39 16.35 -0.79
C GLU A 32 4.01 15.17 -1.69
N PHE A 33 2.91 14.48 -1.37
CA PHE A 33 2.53 13.22 -2.04
C PHE A 33 1.86 13.42 -3.42
N GLU A 34 1.43 14.62 -3.76
CA GLU A 34 0.80 14.93 -5.05
C GLU A 34 1.61 15.99 -5.84
N SER A 35 2.91 16.14 -5.55
CA SER A 35 3.77 17.09 -6.23
C SER A 35 4.04 16.70 -7.70
N GLN A 36 4.27 17.71 -8.57
CA GLN A 36 4.67 17.46 -9.94
C GLN A 36 6.03 16.76 -10.05
N GLU A 37 6.89 16.96 -9.06
CA GLU A 37 8.17 16.27 -8.99
C GLU A 37 7.96 14.78 -8.76
N ARG A 38 7.03 14.39 -7.88
CA ARG A 38 6.64 12.99 -7.72
C ARG A 38 6.11 12.41 -9.03
N ASP A 39 5.26 13.13 -9.76
CA ASP A 39 4.72 12.66 -11.06
C ASP A 39 5.86 12.37 -12.06
N SER A 40 6.88 13.21 -12.14
CA SER A 40 7.98 13.03 -13.08
C SER A 40 8.86 11.82 -12.75
N ARG A 41 9.06 11.52 -11.46
CA ARG A 41 9.90 10.41 -10.99
C ARG A 41 9.13 9.10 -10.90
N GLN A 42 7.91 9.14 -10.39
CA GLN A 42 7.08 7.96 -10.15
C GLN A 42 6.28 7.52 -11.38
N LYS A 43 6.13 8.38 -12.40
CA LYS A 43 5.47 8.09 -13.69
C LYS A 43 4.16 7.31 -13.51
N PRO A 44 3.19 7.88 -12.76
CA PRO A 44 2.04 7.12 -12.27
C PRO A 44 1.18 6.52 -13.38
N ASP A 45 1.05 7.20 -14.52
CA ASP A 45 0.25 6.72 -15.64
C ASP A 45 0.95 5.54 -16.33
N GLU A 46 2.30 5.55 -16.43
CA GLU A 46 3.07 4.40 -16.95
C GLU A 46 2.98 3.21 -15.99
N VAL A 47 3.01 3.45 -14.67
CA VAL A 47 2.81 2.40 -13.65
C VAL A 47 1.44 1.76 -13.77
N VAL A 48 0.38 2.57 -13.87
CA VAL A 48 -1.00 2.07 -14.04
C VAL A 48 -1.14 1.29 -15.34
N ALA A 49 -0.60 1.80 -16.44
CA ALA A 49 -0.63 1.13 -17.75
C ALA A 49 0.10 -0.22 -17.74
N ALA A 50 1.25 -0.29 -17.05
CA ALA A 50 2.03 -1.52 -16.92
C ALA A 50 1.28 -2.63 -16.16
N LEU A 51 0.38 -2.26 -15.26
CA LEU A 51 -0.46 -3.22 -14.55
C LEU A 51 -1.54 -3.88 -15.43
N LYS A 52 -1.84 -3.35 -16.62
CA LYS A 52 -2.82 -3.92 -17.56
C LYS A 52 -4.14 -4.29 -16.86
N LEU A 53 -4.69 -3.33 -16.10
CA LEU A 53 -5.89 -3.52 -15.31
C LEU A 53 -7.11 -3.76 -16.21
N ARG A 54 -8.00 -4.66 -15.79
CA ARG A 54 -9.33 -4.82 -16.39
C ARG A 54 -10.29 -3.81 -15.74
N SER A 55 -11.31 -3.38 -16.48
CA SER A 55 -12.33 -2.47 -15.94
C SER A 55 -13.02 -3.00 -14.67
N SER A 56 -13.09 -4.32 -14.54
CA SER A 56 -13.76 -5.03 -13.42
C SER A 56 -12.82 -5.46 -12.29
N ASP A 57 -11.50 -5.16 -12.35
CA ASP A 57 -10.56 -5.60 -11.32
C ASP A 57 -10.87 -4.98 -9.96
N ARG A 58 -10.73 -5.79 -8.92
CA ARG A 58 -10.75 -5.36 -7.52
C ARG A 58 -9.30 -5.14 -7.08
N ILE A 59 -8.98 -3.92 -6.71
CA ILE A 59 -7.61 -3.50 -6.46
C ILE A 59 -7.48 -3.05 -5.01
N ALA A 60 -6.45 -3.52 -4.30
CA ALA A 60 -6.06 -2.98 -3.01
C ALA A 60 -4.79 -2.13 -3.18
N ASP A 61 -4.87 -0.86 -2.81
CA ASP A 61 -3.76 0.09 -2.73
C ASP A 61 -3.33 0.18 -1.26
N ILE A 62 -2.23 -0.52 -0.91
CA ILE A 62 -1.72 -0.63 0.46
C ILE A 62 -0.76 0.51 0.77
N GLY A 63 -1.04 1.26 1.84
CA GLY A 63 -0.37 2.54 2.12
C GLY A 63 -0.85 3.61 1.17
N ALA A 64 -2.16 3.71 0.99
CA ALA A 64 -2.78 4.58 -0.02
C ALA A 64 -2.48 6.07 0.18
N GLY A 65 -2.17 6.52 1.41
CA GLY A 65 -1.88 7.90 1.74
C GLY A 65 -3.02 8.82 1.29
N THR A 66 -2.69 9.81 0.45
CA THR A 66 -3.67 10.76 -0.12
C THR A 66 -4.55 10.16 -1.23
N GLY A 67 -4.38 8.86 -1.56
CA GLY A 67 -5.08 8.22 -2.66
C GLY A 67 -4.48 8.53 -4.05
N TYR A 68 -3.20 8.87 -4.07
CA TYR A 68 -2.48 9.21 -5.29
C TYR A 68 -2.61 8.15 -6.38
N PHE A 69 -2.40 6.87 -6.06
CA PHE A 69 -2.67 5.76 -6.97
C PHE A 69 -4.11 5.29 -6.95
N SER A 70 -4.77 5.25 -5.80
CA SER A 70 -6.17 4.81 -5.68
C SER A 70 -7.10 5.50 -6.68
N ARG A 71 -6.97 6.82 -6.87
CA ARG A 71 -7.79 7.61 -7.81
C ARG A 71 -7.50 7.28 -9.29
N ARG A 72 -6.26 6.93 -9.61
CA ARG A 72 -5.86 6.47 -10.95
C ARG A 72 -6.39 5.06 -11.23
N PHE A 73 -6.29 4.18 -10.24
CA PHE A 73 -6.87 2.84 -10.33
C PHE A 73 -8.39 2.88 -10.49
N ALA A 74 -9.07 3.76 -9.76
CA ALA A 74 -10.52 3.91 -9.87
C ALA A 74 -11.00 4.33 -11.27
N LYS A 75 -10.19 5.10 -11.98
CA LYS A 75 -10.45 5.44 -13.40
C LYS A 75 -10.18 4.25 -14.32
N ALA A 76 -9.10 3.51 -14.08
CA ALA A 76 -8.72 2.36 -14.90
C ALA A 76 -9.66 1.16 -14.69
N ALA A 77 -10.07 0.90 -13.45
CA ALA A 77 -10.99 -0.16 -13.07
C ALA A 77 -12.39 0.40 -12.76
N SER A 78 -13.00 1.05 -13.77
CA SER A 78 -14.24 1.83 -13.61
C SER A 78 -15.48 1.02 -13.20
N GLU A 79 -15.47 -0.27 -13.45
CA GLU A 79 -16.52 -1.24 -13.08
C GLU A 79 -16.11 -2.10 -11.88
N GLY A 80 -14.87 -1.95 -11.43
CA GLY A 80 -14.29 -2.66 -10.31
C GLY A 80 -14.39 -1.89 -8.99
N THR A 81 -13.60 -2.30 -8.02
CA THR A 81 -13.51 -1.66 -6.70
C THR A 81 -12.07 -1.41 -6.33
N VAL A 82 -11.77 -0.23 -5.81
CA VAL A 82 -10.45 0.11 -5.27
C VAL A 82 -10.54 0.24 -3.75
N TYR A 83 -9.88 -0.64 -3.04
CA TYR A 83 -9.70 -0.57 -1.60
C TYR A 83 -8.48 0.30 -1.32
N ALA A 84 -8.70 1.53 -0.85
CA ALA A 84 -7.64 2.42 -0.38
C ALA A 84 -7.34 2.06 1.08
N VAL A 85 -6.27 1.31 1.28
CA VAL A 85 -5.90 0.71 2.57
C VAL A 85 -4.81 1.54 3.22
N ASP A 86 -5.04 2.04 4.43
CA ASP A 86 -4.04 2.84 5.16
C ASP A 86 -4.20 2.68 6.67
N LEU A 87 -3.13 2.91 7.43
CA LEU A 87 -3.13 2.94 8.89
C LEU A 87 -3.70 4.25 9.44
N GLU A 88 -3.63 5.33 8.64
CA GLU A 88 -3.93 6.69 9.08
C GLU A 88 -5.38 7.10 8.77
N PRO A 89 -6.24 7.22 9.79
CA PRO A 89 -7.65 7.59 9.57
C PRO A 89 -7.83 8.95 8.88
N ASN A 90 -6.88 9.89 9.08
CA ASN A 90 -6.92 11.20 8.44
C ASN A 90 -6.72 11.10 6.93
N MET A 91 -5.79 10.25 6.48
CA MET A 91 -5.57 9.96 5.06
C MET A 91 -6.82 9.35 4.43
N LEU A 92 -7.43 8.37 5.08
CA LEU A 92 -8.65 7.72 4.59
C LEU A 92 -9.84 8.69 4.50
N ARG A 93 -9.98 9.61 5.46
CA ARG A 93 -10.98 10.70 5.39
C ARG A 93 -10.73 11.62 4.21
N TYR A 94 -9.47 11.97 3.95
CA TYR A 94 -9.09 12.77 2.81
C TYR A 94 -9.41 12.06 1.50
N VAL A 95 -9.01 10.78 1.35
CA VAL A 95 -9.32 9.94 0.17
C VAL A 95 -10.82 9.91 -0.09
N ALA A 96 -11.63 9.64 0.95
CA ALA A 96 -13.08 9.59 0.81
C ALA A 96 -13.68 10.93 0.35
N LYS A 97 -13.22 12.05 0.91
CA LYS A 97 -13.67 13.39 0.52
C LYS A 97 -13.27 13.69 -0.93
N ARG A 98 -12.04 13.39 -1.30
CA ARG A 98 -11.50 13.65 -2.63
C ARG A 98 -12.19 12.81 -3.71
N ALA A 99 -12.37 11.52 -3.46
CA ALA A 99 -13.06 10.61 -4.36
C ALA A 99 -14.48 11.08 -4.68
N ARG A 100 -15.24 11.50 -3.65
CA ARG A 100 -16.58 12.06 -3.84
C ARG A 100 -16.57 13.33 -4.69
N ALA A 101 -15.62 14.23 -4.44
CA ALA A 101 -15.49 15.48 -5.19
C ALA A 101 -15.15 15.23 -6.68
N GLU A 102 -14.43 14.14 -6.98
CA GLU A 102 -14.07 13.70 -8.33
C GLU A 102 -15.10 12.75 -8.97
N GLY A 103 -16.20 12.44 -8.29
CA GLY A 103 -17.23 11.53 -8.76
C GLY A 103 -16.81 10.05 -8.83
N GLN A 104 -15.75 9.67 -8.11
CA GLN A 104 -15.25 8.30 -8.04
C GLN A 104 -15.97 7.52 -6.93
N ASN A 105 -16.99 6.76 -7.30
CA ASN A 105 -17.83 6.05 -6.35
C ASN A 105 -17.36 4.61 -6.08
N ASN A 106 -16.28 4.17 -6.71
CA ASN A 106 -15.70 2.84 -6.61
C ASN A 106 -14.47 2.76 -5.72
N ILE A 107 -14.14 3.82 -4.96
CA ILE A 107 -13.07 3.81 -3.95
C ILE A 107 -13.69 3.54 -2.57
N VAL A 108 -13.17 2.51 -1.89
CA VAL A 108 -13.55 2.09 -0.54
C VAL A 108 -12.37 2.28 0.39
N PRO A 109 -12.39 3.27 1.29
CA PRO A 109 -11.36 3.41 2.33
C PRO A 109 -11.41 2.25 3.32
N VAL A 110 -10.25 1.68 3.64
CA VAL A 110 -10.10 0.57 4.58
C VAL A 110 -9.05 0.93 5.63
N LEU A 111 -9.44 0.97 6.90
CA LEU A 111 -8.51 1.16 8.00
C LEU A 111 -7.77 -0.14 8.26
N ALA A 112 -6.46 -0.14 8.02
CA ALA A 112 -5.59 -1.26 8.26
C ALA A 112 -5.12 -1.35 9.73
N LEU A 113 -4.56 -2.50 10.08
CA LEU A 113 -3.73 -2.68 11.27
C LEU A 113 -2.26 -2.83 10.86
N PRO A 114 -1.29 -2.58 11.74
CA PRO A 114 0.14 -2.69 11.41
C PRO A 114 0.54 -4.06 10.85
N ASP A 115 -0.15 -5.11 11.27
CA ASP A 115 0.08 -6.50 10.89
C ASP A 115 -0.97 -7.09 9.93
N SER A 116 -1.96 -6.28 9.50
CA SER A 116 -3.04 -6.77 8.63
C SER A 116 -3.62 -5.66 7.74
N PRO A 117 -3.78 -5.89 6.42
CA PRO A 117 -4.45 -4.98 5.51
C PRO A 117 -5.98 -4.98 5.69
N MET A 118 -6.52 -5.83 6.57
CA MET A 118 -7.96 -5.99 6.82
C MET A 118 -8.78 -6.33 5.57
N LEU A 119 -8.17 -7.04 4.63
CA LEU A 119 -8.82 -7.54 3.41
C LEU A 119 -9.31 -8.98 3.60
N PRO A 120 -10.55 -9.29 3.20
CA PRO A 120 -11.04 -10.68 3.22
C PRO A 120 -10.24 -11.59 2.28
N PRO A 121 -10.15 -12.90 2.57
CA PRO A 121 -9.54 -13.87 1.65
C PRO A 121 -10.20 -13.87 0.26
N GLY A 122 -9.38 -13.93 -0.80
CA GLY A 122 -9.84 -13.97 -2.18
C GLY A 122 -10.61 -12.74 -2.67
N SER A 123 -10.48 -11.60 -1.96
CA SER A 123 -11.29 -10.41 -2.22
C SER A 123 -10.76 -9.49 -3.30
N VAL A 124 -9.48 -9.62 -3.69
CA VAL A 124 -8.83 -8.69 -4.63
C VAL A 124 -8.10 -9.41 -5.75
N ASP A 125 -8.09 -8.80 -6.92
CA ASP A 125 -7.42 -9.30 -8.13
C ASP A 125 -6.01 -8.73 -8.26
N VAL A 126 -5.78 -7.52 -7.73
CA VAL A 126 -4.48 -6.87 -7.70
C VAL A 126 -4.25 -6.25 -6.33
N ILE A 127 -3.10 -6.51 -5.75
CA ILE A 127 -2.58 -5.76 -4.62
C ILE A 127 -1.43 -4.89 -5.14
N PHE A 128 -1.48 -3.61 -4.82
CA PHE A 128 -0.44 -2.64 -5.15
C PHE A 128 0.14 -2.03 -3.88
N ILE A 129 1.46 -1.98 -3.79
CA ILE A 129 2.18 -1.39 -2.66
C ILE A 129 3.21 -0.43 -3.24
N CYS A 130 3.14 0.85 -2.90
CA CYS A 130 4.09 1.85 -3.37
C CYS A 130 4.68 2.64 -2.20
N ASN A 131 6.01 2.64 -2.09
CA ASN A 131 6.74 3.36 -1.03
C ASN A 131 6.27 3.02 0.39
N THR A 132 5.87 1.79 0.62
CA THR A 132 5.24 1.37 1.88
C THR A 132 5.85 0.08 2.42
N ILE A 133 6.34 -0.81 1.56
CA ILE A 133 6.79 -2.15 1.98
C ILE A 133 7.97 -2.09 2.98
N HIS A 134 8.80 -1.07 2.90
CA HIS A 134 9.93 -0.85 3.80
C HIS A 134 9.50 -0.41 5.23
N HIS A 135 8.23 -0.04 5.42
CA HIS A 135 7.67 0.27 6.73
C HIS A 135 7.04 -0.94 7.43
N ILE A 136 6.82 -2.05 6.73
CA ILE A 136 6.19 -3.24 7.29
C ILE A 136 7.23 -4.05 8.07
N GLU A 137 7.04 -4.18 9.39
CA GLU A 137 8.01 -4.83 10.28
C GLU A 137 8.02 -6.36 10.13
N ASN A 138 6.87 -7.03 10.24
CA ASN A 138 6.74 -8.48 10.13
C ASN A 138 6.28 -8.89 8.73
N ARG A 139 7.12 -8.63 7.74
CA ARG A 139 6.78 -8.85 6.32
C ARG A 139 6.44 -10.29 5.98
N ASP A 140 7.09 -11.28 6.60
CA ASP A 140 6.82 -12.70 6.32
C ASP A 140 5.35 -13.07 6.64
N ALA A 141 4.86 -12.69 7.80
CA ALA A 141 3.46 -12.90 8.17
C ALA A 141 2.52 -12.07 7.28
N TYR A 142 2.89 -10.82 7.01
CA TYR A 142 2.09 -9.92 6.18
C TYR A 142 1.94 -10.43 4.74
N TYR A 143 3.02 -10.93 4.13
CA TYR A 143 2.98 -11.52 2.77
C TYR A 143 2.04 -12.72 2.66
N ARG A 144 1.95 -13.55 3.70
CA ARG A 144 0.98 -14.66 3.74
C ARG A 144 -0.45 -14.15 3.70
N ILE A 145 -0.75 -13.11 4.48
CA ILE A 145 -2.07 -12.46 4.49
C ILE A 145 -2.37 -11.85 3.12
N LEU A 146 -1.41 -11.15 2.50
CA LEU A 146 -1.58 -10.62 1.15
C LEU A 146 -1.89 -11.73 0.15
N ARG A 147 -1.19 -12.87 0.24
CA ARG A 147 -1.42 -14.02 -0.64
C ARG A 147 -2.83 -14.60 -0.46
N GLU A 148 -3.30 -14.70 0.78
CA GLU A 148 -4.65 -15.17 1.09
C GLU A 148 -5.73 -14.20 0.60
N SER A 149 -5.46 -12.90 0.61
CA SER A 149 -6.39 -11.86 0.12
C SER A 149 -6.54 -11.86 -1.40
N LEU A 150 -5.56 -12.41 -2.14
CA LEU A 150 -5.61 -12.49 -3.60
C LEU A 150 -6.62 -13.54 -4.09
N ALA A 151 -7.45 -13.16 -5.05
CA ALA A 151 -8.29 -14.07 -5.79
C ALA A 151 -7.45 -15.03 -6.67
N PRO A 152 -8.01 -16.17 -7.12
CA PRO A 152 -7.33 -17.02 -8.08
C PRO A 152 -6.87 -16.25 -9.32
N GLY A 153 -5.58 -16.35 -9.65
CA GLY A 153 -4.97 -15.59 -10.74
C GLY A 153 -4.62 -14.13 -10.40
N GLY A 154 -4.83 -13.72 -9.16
CA GLY A 154 -4.45 -12.39 -8.69
C GLY A 154 -2.94 -12.19 -8.59
N ARG A 155 -2.51 -10.93 -8.45
CA ARG A 155 -1.09 -10.56 -8.42
C ARG A 155 -0.78 -9.47 -7.42
N LEU A 156 0.47 -9.46 -6.96
CA LEU A 156 1.03 -8.46 -6.06
C LEU A 156 2.05 -7.61 -6.84
N ALA A 157 1.84 -6.33 -6.91
CA ALA A 157 2.72 -5.36 -7.55
C ALA A 157 3.36 -4.45 -6.50
N ILE A 158 4.67 -4.30 -6.54
CA ILE A 158 5.43 -3.50 -5.58
C ILE A 158 6.32 -2.51 -6.33
N VAL A 159 6.22 -1.25 -5.92
CA VAL A 159 7.10 -0.15 -6.32
C VAL A 159 7.78 0.37 -5.06
N ASP A 160 9.11 0.32 -4.98
CA ASP A 160 9.83 0.88 -3.85
C ASP A 160 11.24 1.33 -4.23
N PHE A 161 11.87 2.08 -3.36
CA PHE A 161 13.18 2.71 -3.60
C PHE A 161 14.31 1.70 -3.69
N ARG A 162 15.15 1.84 -4.72
CA ARG A 162 16.36 1.06 -4.86
C ARG A 162 17.43 1.50 -3.85
N LYS A 163 18.18 0.53 -3.31
CA LYS A 163 19.31 0.83 -2.41
C LYS A 163 20.44 1.59 -3.08
N ASP A 164 20.65 1.36 -4.37
CA ASP A 164 21.69 2.01 -5.16
C ASP A 164 21.28 3.37 -5.74
N ALA A 165 20.03 3.79 -5.57
CA ALA A 165 19.58 5.08 -6.04
C ALA A 165 20.16 6.23 -5.21
N GLN A 166 20.70 7.23 -5.89
CA GLN A 166 21.18 8.48 -5.29
C GLN A 166 19.99 9.42 -5.18
N LEU A 167 19.42 9.55 -3.98
CA LEU A 167 18.23 10.36 -3.74
C LEU A 167 18.58 11.59 -2.93
N GLU A 168 18.08 12.75 -3.36
CA GLU A 168 18.09 13.96 -2.55
C GLU A 168 17.02 13.91 -1.46
N GLU A 169 15.87 13.27 -1.77
CA GLU A 169 14.74 13.06 -0.86
C GLU A 169 14.27 11.61 -0.93
N GLY A 170 13.77 11.07 0.18
CA GLY A 170 13.27 9.69 0.28
C GLY A 170 13.70 9.00 1.57
N PRO A 171 13.37 7.71 1.74
CA PRO A 171 13.73 6.98 2.94
C PRO A 171 15.25 6.83 3.06
N PRO A 172 15.79 6.89 4.30
CA PRO A 172 17.20 6.60 4.57
C PRO A 172 17.60 5.23 4.01
N LEU A 173 18.90 5.07 3.67
CA LEU A 173 19.40 3.86 3.02
C LEU A 173 19.11 2.57 3.81
N GLU A 174 19.19 2.66 5.13
CA GLU A 174 18.93 1.55 6.06
C GLU A 174 17.48 1.08 6.05
N MET A 175 16.52 1.95 5.70
CA MET A 175 15.11 1.59 5.56
C MET A 175 14.77 0.99 4.20
N ARG A 176 15.61 1.21 3.18
CA ARG A 176 15.32 0.71 1.83
C ARG A 176 15.47 -0.80 1.78
N LEU A 177 14.44 -1.49 1.33
CA LEU A 177 14.48 -2.94 1.11
C LEU A 177 15.17 -3.21 -0.22
N ASP A 178 16.23 -4.04 -0.20
CA ASP A 178 16.87 -4.48 -1.44
C ASP A 178 15.91 -5.33 -2.28
N ARG A 179 15.94 -5.14 -3.60
CA ARG A 179 15.04 -5.85 -4.54
C ARG A 179 15.26 -7.37 -4.47
N GLY A 180 16.50 -7.84 -4.32
CA GLY A 180 16.82 -9.27 -4.21
C GLY A 180 16.37 -9.86 -2.87
N ASP A 181 16.43 -9.07 -1.78
CA ASP A 181 15.91 -9.45 -0.48
C ASP A 181 14.38 -9.57 -0.53
N LEU A 182 13.69 -8.61 -1.14
CA LEU A 182 12.25 -8.67 -1.37
C LEU A 182 11.83 -9.93 -2.14
N GLU A 183 12.53 -10.25 -3.24
CA GLU A 183 12.22 -11.44 -4.03
C GLU A 183 12.40 -12.72 -3.22
N ARG A 184 13.47 -12.81 -2.42
CA ARG A 184 13.73 -13.96 -1.55
C ARG A 184 12.63 -14.12 -0.49
N GLU A 185 12.25 -13.04 0.20
CA GLU A 185 11.19 -13.03 1.20
C GLU A 185 9.84 -13.47 0.60
N LEU A 186 9.45 -12.89 -0.54
CA LEU A 186 8.22 -13.24 -1.24
C LEU A 186 8.22 -14.67 -1.78
N SER A 187 9.38 -15.17 -2.23
CA SER A 187 9.53 -16.56 -2.64
C SER A 187 9.25 -17.54 -1.50
N GLN A 188 9.73 -17.22 -0.29
CA GLN A 188 9.47 -17.99 0.93
C GLN A 188 7.98 -17.92 1.34
N ALA A 189 7.32 -16.80 1.10
CA ALA A 189 5.89 -16.62 1.35
C ALA A 189 4.98 -17.27 0.27
N GLY A 190 5.57 -17.94 -0.75
CA GLY A 190 4.83 -18.67 -1.78
C GLY A 190 4.45 -17.84 -2.99
N PHE A 191 5.20 -16.78 -3.27
CA PHE A 191 5.10 -16.02 -4.52
C PHE A 191 6.23 -16.40 -5.50
N ARG A 192 6.07 -16.04 -6.75
CA ARG A 192 7.11 -16.06 -7.79
C ARG A 192 7.11 -14.72 -8.52
N LEU A 193 8.27 -14.24 -8.90
CA LEU A 193 8.39 -13.08 -9.78
C LEU A 193 7.74 -13.40 -11.13
N ALA A 194 6.88 -12.51 -11.59
CA ALA A 194 6.16 -12.65 -12.86
C ALA A 194 6.63 -11.60 -13.88
N GLU A 195 6.73 -10.33 -13.47
CA GLU A 195 7.15 -9.24 -14.34
C GLU A 195 8.09 -8.28 -13.56
N GLU A 196 8.99 -7.62 -14.28
CA GLU A 196 9.82 -6.54 -13.77
C GLU A 196 9.85 -5.40 -14.80
N HIS A 197 9.73 -4.16 -14.32
CA HIS A 197 9.69 -2.96 -15.15
C HIS A 197 10.82 -2.02 -14.77
N GLY A 198 11.64 -1.60 -15.73
CA GLY A 198 12.85 -0.81 -15.51
C GLY A 198 12.72 0.67 -15.89
N PHE A 199 11.51 1.22 -16.02
CA PHE A 199 11.33 2.59 -16.50
C PHE A 199 11.36 3.65 -15.39
N LEU A 200 11.30 3.24 -14.12
CA LEU A 200 11.41 4.15 -12.97
C LEU A 200 12.89 4.44 -12.67
N PRO A 201 13.29 5.71 -12.53
CA PRO A 201 14.70 6.07 -12.35
C PRO A 201 15.28 5.60 -11.01
N ASP A 202 14.51 5.70 -9.94
CA ASP A 202 14.98 5.56 -8.56
C ASP A 202 14.36 4.37 -7.82
N GLN A 203 13.44 3.67 -8.46
CA GLN A 203 12.66 2.62 -7.84
C GLN A 203 12.71 1.34 -8.68
N TYR A 204 12.54 0.20 -8.02
CA TYR A 204 12.16 -1.02 -8.70
C TYR A 204 10.64 -1.09 -8.80
N PHE A 205 10.16 -1.70 -9.89
CA PHE A 205 8.76 -2.06 -10.04
C PHE A 205 8.67 -3.52 -10.45
N VAL A 206 8.15 -4.35 -9.56
CA VAL A 206 8.09 -5.80 -9.70
C VAL A 206 6.69 -6.31 -9.45
N VAL A 207 6.30 -7.34 -10.20
CA VAL A 207 4.99 -7.99 -10.08
C VAL A 207 5.20 -9.47 -9.76
N PHE A 208 4.49 -9.95 -8.75
CA PHE A 208 4.54 -11.32 -8.29
C PHE A 208 3.18 -12.01 -8.44
N SER A 209 3.21 -13.32 -8.71
CA SER A 209 2.04 -14.19 -8.68
C SER A 209 2.18 -15.23 -7.57
N PRO A 210 1.10 -15.65 -6.92
CA PRO A 210 1.11 -16.86 -6.09
C PRO A 210 1.60 -18.08 -6.89
N ARG A 211 2.28 -19.00 -6.20
CA ARG A 211 2.70 -20.30 -6.76
C ARG A 211 1.58 -21.30 -6.77
#